data_c532cd26eb99f42d678434c6c0c23a6e
#
_entry.id   c532cd26eb99f42d678434c6c0c23a6e
#
_cell.length_a   1.000
_cell.length_b   1.000
_cell.length_c   1.000
_cell.angle_alpha   90.00
_cell.angle_beta   90.00
_cell.angle_gamma   90.00
#
_symmetry.space_group_name_H-M   'P 1'
#
loop_
_entity.id
_entity.type
_entity.pdbx_description
1 polymer ?
#
loop_
_entity_poly.entity_id
_entity_poly.type
_entity_poly.pdbx_seq_one_letter_code
_entity_poly.pdbx_strand_id
1 'polypeptide(L)'
;MILRAGLRACDHGRLKPYRFILLEGEARERLGDAMSDYLHGDLVDVSEEVIEAAKNKALRAPTLLSVIFCPKDNEKIPESEQLITAGCAAQLIVTAAHMIGLGAMWRTGNAAYSGEVSHMLGLGENEQVVAMIFLGRPAANLPSPPEADPEAFLTRL
;
A
#
# COMPACT_ATOMS: atom_id res chain seq x y z
N MET A 1 -5.19 11.28 12.34
CA MET A 1 -3.84 11.89 12.33
C MET A 1 -2.99 11.40 11.17
N ILE A 2 -2.80 10.11 10.97
CA ILE A 2 -1.93 9.53 9.92
C ILE A 2 -2.33 9.95 8.49
N LEU A 3 -3.63 9.98 8.14
CA LEU A 3 -4.08 10.44 6.83
C LEU A 3 -3.70 11.90 6.55
N ARG A 4 -3.73 12.76 7.59
CA ARG A 4 -3.28 14.16 7.45
C ARG A 4 -1.78 14.25 7.13
N ALA A 5 -0.96 13.31 7.61
CA ALA A 5 0.45 13.24 7.25
C ALA A 5 0.60 12.90 5.76
N GLY A 6 -0.13 11.88 5.26
CA GLY A 6 -0.13 11.55 3.84
C GLY A 6 -0.51 12.71 2.94
N LEU A 7 -1.47 13.54 3.36
CA LEU A 7 -1.87 14.75 2.63
C LEU A 7 -0.81 15.87 2.61
N ARG A 8 0.34 15.68 3.29
CA ARG A 8 1.49 16.60 3.29
C ARG A 8 2.60 16.16 2.35
N ALA A 9 2.38 15.10 1.57
CA ALA A 9 3.35 14.67 0.54
C ALA A 9 3.72 15.84 -0.38
N CYS A 10 4.97 15.84 -0.82
CA CYS A 10 5.43 16.76 -1.87
C CYS A 10 4.63 16.47 -3.14
N ASP A 11 4.00 17.50 -3.69
CA ASP A 11 3.01 17.36 -4.76
C ASP A 11 3.19 18.51 -5.75
N HIS A 12 3.84 18.21 -6.86
CA HIS A 12 4.03 19.17 -7.94
C HIS A 12 2.66 19.59 -8.50
N GLY A 13 2.41 20.87 -8.52
CA GLY A 13 1.14 21.42 -8.97
C GLY A 13 -0.05 21.21 -8.03
N ARG A 14 0.13 20.57 -6.89
CA ARG A 14 -0.93 20.26 -5.90
C ARG A 14 -2.08 19.44 -6.49
N LEU A 15 -1.76 18.49 -7.34
CA LEU A 15 -2.72 17.66 -8.09
C LEU A 15 -3.45 16.65 -7.20
N LYS A 16 -2.82 16.23 -6.08
CA LYS A 16 -3.29 15.15 -5.19
C LYS A 16 -3.64 13.90 -5.99
N PRO A 17 -2.68 13.32 -6.71
CA PRO A 17 -2.91 12.23 -7.64
C PRO A 17 -3.08 10.89 -6.90
N TYR A 18 -3.79 10.90 -5.79
CA TYR A 18 -4.01 9.73 -4.94
C TYR A 18 -5.30 9.84 -4.14
N ARG A 19 -5.81 8.69 -3.74
CA ARG A 19 -6.86 8.52 -2.74
C ARG A 19 -6.55 7.36 -1.80
N PHE A 20 -7.29 7.29 -0.72
CA PHE A 20 -7.10 6.27 0.30
C PHE A 20 -8.34 5.40 0.41
N ILE A 21 -8.15 4.09 0.57
CA ILE A 21 -9.22 3.13 0.86
C ILE A 21 -8.89 2.47 2.19
N LEU A 22 -9.80 2.62 3.16
CA LEU A 22 -9.68 1.99 4.46
C LEU A 22 -10.47 0.67 4.47
N LEU A 23 -9.82 -0.42 4.88
CA LEU A 23 -10.43 -1.73 5.01
C LEU A 23 -10.34 -2.20 6.46
N GLU A 24 -11.50 -2.48 7.02
CA GLU A 24 -11.69 -3.00 8.38
C GLU A 24 -12.80 -4.05 8.36
N GLY A 25 -12.85 -4.91 9.38
CA GLY A 25 -13.88 -5.97 9.47
C GLY A 25 -13.96 -6.81 8.20
N GLU A 26 -15.15 -7.06 7.71
CA GLU A 26 -15.46 -7.87 6.52
C GLU A 26 -14.80 -7.38 5.23
N ALA A 27 -14.45 -6.09 5.13
CA ALA A 27 -13.78 -5.59 3.94
C ALA A 27 -12.38 -6.20 3.76
N ARG A 28 -11.72 -6.61 4.85
CA ARG A 28 -10.43 -7.31 4.80
C ARG A 28 -10.62 -8.77 4.35
N GLU A 29 -11.71 -9.40 4.77
CA GLU A 29 -12.07 -10.76 4.33
C GLU A 29 -12.31 -10.78 2.83
N ARG A 30 -13.11 -9.84 2.31
CA ARG A 30 -13.32 -9.67 0.87
C ARG A 30 -12.03 -9.41 0.09
N LEU A 31 -11.08 -8.67 0.67
CA LEU A 31 -9.76 -8.50 0.06
C LEU A 31 -9.00 -9.84 0.03
N GLY A 32 -9.07 -10.62 1.11
CA GLY A 32 -8.49 -11.96 1.17
C GLY A 32 -9.07 -12.88 0.10
N ASP A 33 -10.38 -12.86 -0.09
CA ASP A 33 -11.06 -13.63 -1.14
C ASP A 33 -10.59 -13.19 -2.53
N ALA A 34 -10.54 -11.90 -2.83
CA ALA A 34 -10.03 -11.40 -4.11
C ALA A 34 -8.56 -11.79 -4.36
N MET A 35 -7.72 -11.80 -3.32
CA MET A 35 -6.34 -12.28 -3.42
C MET A 35 -6.26 -13.78 -3.69
N SER A 36 -7.21 -14.55 -3.18
CA SER A 36 -7.36 -15.98 -3.45
C SER A 36 -7.82 -16.25 -4.88
N ASP A 37 -8.82 -15.50 -5.35
CA ASP A 37 -9.39 -15.62 -6.70
C ASP A 37 -8.31 -15.37 -7.78
N TYR A 38 -7.44 -14.38 -7.54
CA TYR A 38 -6.26 -14.14 -8.40
C TYR A 38 -5.37 -15.40 -8.52
N LEU A 39 -5.12 -16.12 -7.42
CA LEU A 39 -4.29 -17.31 -7.47
C LEU A 39 -4.97 -18.46 -8.23
N HIS A 40 -6.29 -18.58 -8.17
CA HIS A 40 -7.05 -19.56 -8.94
C HIS A 40 -7.06 -19.27 -10.43
N GLY A 41 -7.02 -17.98 -10.82
CA GLY A 41 -7.04 -17.56 -12.22
C GLY A 41 -5.68 -17.66 -12.91
N ASP A 42 -4.60 -17.32 -12.19
CA ASP A 42 -3.26 -17.16 -12.77
C ASP A 42 -2.37 -18.44 -12.69
N LEU A 43 -2.66 -19.34 -11.78
CA LEU A 43 -1.82 -20.49 -11.50
C LEU A 43 -2.58 -21.81 -11.68
N VAL A 44 -2.02 -22.70 -12.50
CA VAL A 44 -2.49 -24.09 -12.61
C VAL A 44 -1.93 -24.88 -11.42
N ASP A 45 -2.78 -25.63 -10.70
CA ASP A 45 -2.40 -26.49 -9.55
C ASP A 45 -1.89 -25.76 -8.30
N VAL A 46 -2.62 -24.76 -7.80
CA VAL A 46 -2.34 -24.14 -6.49
C VAL A 46 -2.96 -24.99 -5.38
N SER A 47 -2.17 -25.35 -4.38
CA SER A 47 -2.69 -26.09 -3.23
C SER A 47 -3.62 -25.24 -2.37
N GLU A 48 -4.61 -25.89 -1.71
CA GLU A 48 -5.53 -25.20 -0.78
C GLU A 48 -4.80 -24.43 0.33
N GLU A 49 -3.64 -24.93 0.77
CA GLU A 49 -2.81 -24.25 1.78
C GLU A 49 -2.29 -22.89 1.30
N VAL A 50 -1.89 -22.78 0.03
CA VAL A 50 -1.43 -21.51 -0.56
C VAL A 50 -2.56 -20.52 -0.73
N ILE A 51 -3.74 -21.01 -1.09
CA ILE A 51 -4.98 -20.22 -1.20
C ILE A 51 -5.38 -19.65 0.16
N GLU A 52 -5.45 -20.52 1.16
CA GLU A 52 -5.79 -20.10 2.53
C GLU A 52 -4.75 -19.12 3.10
N ALA A 53 -3.46 -19.35 2.81
CA ALA A 53 -2.41 -18.42 3.18
C ALA A 53 -2.56 -17.05 2.49
N ALA A 54 -3.08 -16.98 1.27
CA ALA A 54 -3.35 -15.74 0.57
C ALA A 54 -4.51 -14.97 1.21
N LYS A 55 -5.62 -15.65 1.54
CA LYS A 55 -6.75 -15.07 2.28
C LYS A 55 -6.28 -14.49 3.61
N ASN A 56 -5.52 -15.26 4.35
CA ASN A 56 -5.01 -14.86 5.66
C ASN A 56 -4.02 -13.69 5.61
N LYS A 57 -3.42 -13.38 4.45
CA LYS A 57 -2.55 -12.19 4.31
C LYS A 57 -3.30 -10.89 4.60
N ALA A 58 -4.54 -10.75 4.15
CA ALA A 58 -5.35 -9.57 4.38
C ALA A 58 -5.74 -9.36 5.86
N LEU A 59 -5.71 -10.44 6.65
CA LEU A 59 -6.15 -10.45 8.05
C LEU A 59 -5.00 -10.21 9.06
N ARG A 60 -3.76 -10.02 8.60
CA ARG A 60 -2.57 -9.89 9.47
C ARG A 60 -2.57 -8.65 10.37
N ALA A 61 -3.40 -7.66 10.09
CA ALA A 61 -3.58 -6.49 10.93
C ALA A 61 -5.06 -6.13 11.04
N PRO A 62 -5.50 -5.47 12.11
CA PRO A 62 -6.90 -5.09 12.29
C PRO A 62 -7.39 -4.07 11.27
N THR A 63 -6.48 -3.27 10.71
CA THR A 63 -6.77 -2.23 9.73
C THR A 63 -5.78 -2.33 8.57
N LEU A 64 -6.28 -2.17 7.36
CA LEU A 64 -5.47 -2.06 6.16
C LEU A 64 -5.86 -0.77 5.42
N LEU A 65 -4.87 0.03 5.08
CA LEU A 65 -5.04 1.26 4.33
C LEU A 65 -4.38 1.12 2.96
N SER A 66 -5.16 1.12 1.90
CA SER A 66 -4.64 1.15 0.54
C SER A 66 -4.45 2.58 0.07
N VAL A 67 -3.28 2.86 -0.50
CA VAL A 67 -2.98 4.10 -1.21
C VAL A 67 -3.11 3.82 -2.69
N ILE A 68 -4.02 4.51 -3.33
CA ILE A 68 -4.33 4.36 -4.74
C ILE A 68 -3.78 5.55 -5.50
N PHE A 69 -3.03 5.30 -6.55
CA PHE A 69 -2.64 6.31 -7.52
C PHE A 69 -3.83 6.62 -8.43
N CYS A 70 -4.12 7.89 -8.59
CA CYS A 70 -5.22 8.42 -9.41
C CYS A 70 -4.62 9.49 -10.33
N PRO A 71 -4.07 9.11 -11.50
CA PRO A 71 -3.41 10.06 -12.39
C PRO A 71 -4.35 11.19 -12.76
N LYS A 72 -3.78 12.39 -12.86
CA LYS A 72 -4.48 13.60 -13.31
C LYS A 72 -3.94 13.98 -14.67
N ASP A 73 -4.83 14.27 -15.59
CA ASP A 73 -4.44 14.82 -16.89
C ASP A 73 -3.76 16.17 -16.68
N ASN A 74 -2.48 16.25 -17.08
CA ASN A 74 -1.67 17.47 -16.95
C ASN A 74 -0.50 17.44 -17.91
N GLU A 75 -0.48 18.37 -18.84
CA GLU A 75 0.56 18.46 -19.88
C GLU A 75 1.97 18.75 -19.33
N LYS A 76 2.06 19.37 -18.14
CA LYS A 76 3.33 19.82 -17.56
C LYS A 76 3.91 18.86 -16.52
N ILE A 77 3.07 18.04 -15.93
CA ILE A 77 3.46 17.18 -14.80
C ILE A 77 3.27 15.74 -15.21
N PRO A 78 4.35 15.02 -15.53
CA PRO A 78 4.26 13.64 -16.01
C PRO A 78 3.71 12.69 -14.90
N GLU A 79 3.08 11.61 -15.32
CA GLU A 79 2.53 10.60 -14.40
C GLU A 79 3.58 10.01 -13.46
N SER A 80 4.84 9.91 -13.90
CA SER A 80 5.94 9.44 -13.05
C SER A 80 6.15 10.31 -11.80
N GLU A 81 6.08 11.64 -11.93
CA GLU A 81 6.16 12.55 -10.77
C GLU A 81 4.91 12.42 -9.88
N GLN A 82 3.75 12.27 -10.49
CA GLN A 82 2.50 12.06 -9.78
C GLN A 82 2.51 10.75 -8.99
N LEU A 83 3.03 9.66 -9.58
CA LEU A 83 3.19 8.37 -8.90
C LEU A 83 4.16 8.47 -7.71
N ILE A 84 5.27 9.20 -7.87
CA ILE A 84 6.20 9.47 -6.76
C ILE A 84 5.48 10.21 -5.62
N THR A 85 4.63 11.19 -5.93
CA THR A 85 3.80 11.89 -4.94
C THR A 85 2.92 10.91 -4.15
N ALA A 86 2.26 9.96 -4.82
CA ALA A 86 1.45 8.93 -4.15
C ALA A 86 2.31 8.02 -3.26
N GLY A 87 3.52 7.65 -3.70
CA GLY A 87 4.50 6.91 -2.89
C GLY A 87 4.97 7.70 -1.66
N CYS A 88 5.23 9.00 -1.81
CA CYS A 88 5.54 9.89 -0.69
C CYS A 88 4.38 9.95 0.33
N ALA A 89 3.13 10.01 -0.14
CA ALA A 89 1.97 9.99 0.74
C ALA A 89 1.90 8.68 1.55
N ALA A 90 2.16 7.53 0.92
CA ALA A 90 2.22 6.23 1.59
C ALA A 90 3.33 6.20 2.65
N GLN A 91 4.53 6.66 2.32
CA GLN A 91 5.65 6.71 3.27
C GLN A 91 5.37 7.61 4.46
N LEU A 92 4.78 8.80 4.25
CA LEU A 92 4.42 9.70 5.35
C LEU A 92 3.36 9.07 6.27
N ILE A 93 2.43 8.30 5.74
CA ILE A 93 1.44 7.55 6.54
C ILE A 93 2.15 6.53 7.43
N VAL A 94 3.07 5.73 6.88
CA VAL A 94 3.87 4.74 7.63
C VAL A 94 4.67 5.43 8.74
N THR A 95 5.37 6.51 8.41
CA THR A 95 6.17 7.28 9.36
C THR A 95 5.30 7.85 10.49
N ALA A 96 4.16 8.47 10.15
CA ALA A 96 3.26 9.05 11.13
C ALA A 96 2.63 7.99 12.05
N ALA A 97 2.30 6.81 11.52
CA ALA A 97 1.82 5.70 12.33
C ALA A 97 2.88 5.27 13.35
N HIS A 98 4.13 5.14 12.90
CA HIS A 98 5.25 4.78 13.76
C HIS A 98 5.49 5.81 14.87
N MET A 99 5.44 7.11 14.54
CA MET A 99 5.62 8.21 15.52
C MET A 99 4.59 8.22 16.63
N ILE A 100 3.41 7.63 16.43
CA ILE A 100 2.35 7.54 17.44
C ILE A 100 2.26 6.15 18.09
N GLY A 101 3.28 5.30 17.89
CA GLY A 101 3.39 3.98 18.50
C GLY A 101 2.54 2.90 17.83
N LEU A 102 2.07 3.11 16.62
CA LEU A 102 1.43 2.06 15.81
C LEU A 102 2.48 1.31 14.97
N GLY A 103 2.27 0.00 14.83
CA GLY A 103 2.94 -0.77 13.81
C GLY A 103 2.33 -0.46 12.45
N ALA A 104 3.20 -0.22 11.47
CA ALA A 104 2.81 0.00 10.09
C ALA A 104 3.75 -0.77 9.17
N MET A 105 3.19 -1.52 8.22
CA MET A 105 3.98 -2.26 7.24
C MET A 105 3.40 -2.03 5.85
N TRP A 106 4.17 -1.41 4.98
CA TRP A 106 3.86 -1.30 3.56
C TRP A 106 4.16 -2.63 2.88
N ARG A 107 3.15 -3.19 2.27
CA ARG A 107 3.27 -4.40 1.45
C ARG A 107 2.48 -4.25 0.17
N THR A 108 2.98 -4.91 -0.84
CA THR A 108 2.32 -5.18 -2.10
C THR A 108 2.65 -6.63 -2.50
N GLY A 109 2.42 -7.00 -3.69
CA GLY A 109 2.70 -8.32 -4.25
C GLY A 109 1.82 -8.47 -5.48
N ASN A 110 2.00 -9.51 -6.27
CA ASN A 110 1.32 -9.65 -7.56
C ASN A 110 -0.21 -9.53 -7.42
N ALA A 111 -0.80 -10.14 -6.39
CA ALA A 111 -2.22 -10.04 -6.14
C ALA A 111 -2.73 -8.60 -5.95
N ALA A 112 -1.91 -7.68 -5.41
CA ALA A 112 -2.30 -6.29 -5.22
C ALA A 112 -2.54 -5.54 -6.54
N TYR A 113 -2.00 -6.05 -7.63
CA TYR A 113 -2.09 -5.48 -8.98
C TYR A 113 -3.04 -6.25 -9.88
N SER A 114 -3.72 -7.25 -9.35
CA SER A 114 -4.65 -8.09 -10.11
C SER A 114 -5.97 -7.39 -10.41
N GLY A 115 -6.68 -7.89 -11.41
CA GLY A 115 -8.03 -7.44 -11.77
C GLY A 115 -9.04 -7.66 -10.65
N GLU A 116 -8.94 -8.80 -9.96
CA GLU A 116 -9.82 -9.20 -8.86
C GLU A 116 -9.71 -8.21 -7.69
N VAL A 117 -8.49 -7.87 -7.29
CA VAL A 117 -8.24 -6.90 -6.22
C VAL A 117 -8.62 -5.48 -6.68
N SER A 118 -8.33 -5.11 -7.91
CA SER A 118 -8.74 -3.82 -8.48
C SER A 118 -10.27 -3.67 -8.50
N HIS A 119 -10.97 -4.70 -8.92
CA HIS A 119 -12.43 -4.74 -8.90
C HIS A 119 -13.00 -4.64 -7.47
N MET A 120 -12.47 -5.46 -6.55
CA MET A 120 -12.86 -5.44 -5.14
C MET A 120 -12.68 -4.06 -4.49
N LEU A 121 -11.59 -3.36 -4.82
CA LEU A 121 -11.29 -2.02 -4.33
C LEU A 121 -12.05 -0.91 -5.07
N GLY A 122 -12.78 -1.22 -6.13
CA GLY A 122 -13.51 -0.25 -6.95
C GLY A 122 -12.57 0.74 -7.64
N LEU A 123 -11.48 0.23 -8.23
CA LEU A 123 -10.53 1.05 -8.96
C LEU A 123 -11.06 1.37 -10.36
N GLY A 124 -10.81 2.61 -10.81
CA GLY A 124 -11.00 3.01 -12.20
C GLY A 124 -9.91 2.47 -13.11
N GLU A 125 -10.13 2.54 -14.43
CA GLU A 125 -9.22 1.97 -15.45
C GLU A 125 -7.77 2.47 -15.34
N ASN A 126 -7.59 3.73 -14.94
CA ASN A 126 -6.27 4.37 -14.80
C ASN A 126 -5.78 4.42 -13.36
N GLU A 127 -6.50 3.82 -12.42
CA GLU A 127 -6.10 3.78 -11.03
C GLU A 127 -5.29 2.52 -10.72
N GLN A 128 -4.29 2.63 -9.84
CA GLN A 128 -3.50 1.48 -9.42
C GLN A 128 -3.15 1.55 -7.93
N VAL A 129 -2.99 0.38 -7.33
CA VAL A 129 -2.50 0.27 -5.96
C VAL A 129 -1.04 0.68 -5.90
N VAL A 130 -0.70 1.65 -5.05
CA VAL A 130 0.68 2.02 -4.73
C VAL A 130 1.16 1.28 -3.49
N ALA A 131 0.31 1.24 -2.48
CA ALA A 131 0.65 0.61 -1.20
C ALA A 131 -0.58 -0.03 -0.57
N MET A 132 -0.37 -1.16 0.09
CA MET A 132 -1.24 -1.72 1.10
C MET A 132 -0.53 -1.63 2.44
N ILE A 133 -1.00 -0.75 3.32
CA ILE A 133 -0.37 -0.46 4.61
C ILE A 133 -1.17 -1.18 5.69
N PHE A 134 -0.57 -2.20 6.27
CA PHE A 134 -1.11 -2.92 7.42
C PHE A 134 -0.85 -2.12 8.68
N LEU A 135 -1.89 -1.82 9.43
CA LEU A 135 -1.85 -0.96 10.62
C LEU A 135 -2.40 -1.69 11.83
N GLY A 136 -1.70 -1.60 12.94
CA GLY A 136 -2.13 -2.21 14.21
C GLY A 136 -1.19 -1.88 15.35
N ARG A 137 -1.51 -2.34 16.55
CA ARG A 137 -0.56 -2.29 17.66
C ARG A 137 0.48 -3.40 17.47
N PRO A 138 1.78 -3.12 17.62
CA PRO A 138 2.79 -4.16 17.58
C PRO A 138 2.51 -5.24 18.64
N ALA A 139 2.56 -6.50 18.24
CA ALA A 139 2.35 -7.63 19.17
C ALA A 139 3.58 -7.88 20.07
N ALA A 140 4.74 -7.39 19.67
CA ALA A 140 6.00 -7.52 20.41
C ALA A 140 6.89 -6.30 20.12
N ASN A 141 7.96 -6.16 20.89
CA ASN A 141 9.01 -5.20 20.57
C ASN A 141 9.65 -5.59 19.24
N LEU A 142 9.58 -4.69 18.28
CA LEU A 142 10.22 -4.89 16.98
C LEU A 142 11.74 -4.73 17.15
N PRO A 143 12.54 -5.56 16.46
CA PRO A 143 13.99 -5.36 16.45
C PRO A 143 14.33 -4.01 15.82
N SER A 144 15.39 -3.38 16.28
CA SER A 144 15.91 -2.20 15.62
C SER A 144 16.29 -2.53 14.18
N PRO A 145 16.01 -1.65 13.21
CA PRO A 145 16.48 -1.84 11.87
C PRO A 145 18.01 -1.87 11.84
N PRO A 146 18.64 -2.59 10.90
CA PRO A 146 20.09 -2.54 10.74
C PRO A 146 20.53 -1.11 10.45
N GLU A 147 21.64 -0.71 11.05
CA GLU A 147 22.26 0.57 10.72
C GLU A 147 22.75 0.55 9.26
N ALA A 148 22.48 1.63 8.55
CA ALA A 148 23.02 1.86 7.22
C ALA A 148 23.96 3.07 7.26
N ASP A 149 25.11 2.95 6.62
CA ASP A 149 26.04 4.07 6.48
C ASP A 149 25.52 5.04 5.39
N PRO A 150 25.15 6.28 5.74
CA PRO A 150 24.67 7.26 4.78
C PRO A 150 25.72 7.61 3.71
N GLU A 151 27.01 7.51 4.02
CA GLU A 151 28.09 7.83 3.07
C GLU A 151 28.13 6.85 1.89
N ALA A 152 27.65 5.61 2.07
CA ALA A 152 27.53 4.65 0.98
C ALA A 152 26.52 5.08 -0.12
N PHE A 153 25.65 6.04 0.18
CA PHE A 153 24.60 6.55 -0.70
C PHE A 153 24.82 8.00 -1.11
N LEU A 154 25.93 8.63 -0.69
CA LEU A 154 26.21 10.04 -0.91
C LEU A 154 27.37 10.21 -1.90
N THR A 155 27.13 10.96 -2.96
CA THR A 155 28.17 11.44 -3.84
C THR A 155 28.36 12.96 -3.65
N ARG A 156 29.59 13.39 -3.44
CA ARG A 156 29.98 14.81 -3.42
C ARG A 156 30.64 15.15 -4.75
N LEU A 157 30.16 16.23 -5.42
CA LEU A 157 30.70 16.75 -6.66
C LEU A 157 31.65 17.94 -6.38
#